data_c7a34674a0f8c4d8c74c2d78aedffdfd
#
_entry.id   c7a34674a0f8c4d8c74c2d78aedffdfd
#
_cell.length_a   1.000
_cell.length_b   1.000
_cell.length_c   1.000
_cell.angle_alpha   90.00
_cell.angle_beta   90.00
_cell.angle_gamma   90.00
#
_symmetry.space_group_name_H-M   'P 1'
#
loop_
_entity.id
_entity.type
_entity.pdbx_description
1 polymer ?
#
loop_
_entity_poly.entity_id
_entity_poly.type
_entity_poly.pdbx_seq_one_letter_code
_entity_poly.pdbx_strand_id
1 'polypeptide(L)'
;PAAPKPRPQAEDRASEPAKTAAQPHPVPPARPAAGEAARPAVSVRGTETSRPAPAAKPAGGQHPPVRGVLISGGDRGIGAAAARAFYEAGYRVAVLYHTNAEAAAALEASLPGIIALQCDVASRAACESAFTAAEIMLGHVDVLVCNAGIAQQKLFTDITPAEWQHMLAV
;
A
#
# COMPACT_ATOMS: atom_id res chain seq x y z
N PRO A 1 10.25 35.65 67.34
CA PRO A 1 9.86 34.36 66.93
C PRO A 1 8.44 34.44 66.31
N ALA A 2 8.40 34.29 65.00
CA ALA A 2 7.18 34.39 64.21
C ALA A 2 6.46 33.04 64.23
N ALA A 3 5.15 33.05 64.46
CA ALA A 3 4.28 31.91 64.47
C ALA A 3 4.14 31.31 63.06
N PRO A 4 3.98 29.98 62.92
CA PRO A 4 3.80 29.32 61.59
C PRO A 4 2.41 29.57 61.03
N LYS A 5 2.36 29.85 59.74
CA LYS A 5 1.13 29.98 58.95
C LYS A 5 0.37 28.63 58.87
N PRO A 6 -0.96 28.66 58.99
CA PRO A 6 -1.77 27.45 58.87
C PRO A 6 -1.78 26.93 57.40
N ARG A 7 -1.77 25.59 57.27
CA ARG A 7 -1.97 24.87 55.99
C ARG A 7 -3.41 25.05 55.50
N PRO A 8 -3.63 25.21 54.22
CA PRO A 8 -5.00 25.15 53.67
C PRO A 8 -5.56 23.73 53.81
N GLN A 9 -6.78 23.66 54.31
CA GLN A 9 -7.56 22.46 54.47
C GLN A 9 -7.98 21.96 53.07
N ALA A 10 -7.98 20.63 52.89
CA ALA A 10 -8.48 19.97 51.74
C ALA A 10 -10.00 20.17 51.65
N GLU A 11 -10.46 20.94 50.69
CA GLU A 11 -11.87 21.04 50.35
C GLU A 11 -12.21 19.88 49.39
N ASP A 12 -13.05 19.06 49.93
CA ASP A 12 -14.24 18.36 49.37
C ASP A 12 -14.22 18.06 47.86
N ARG A 13 -13.84 16.83 47.58
CA ARG A 13 -14.02 16.22 46.30
C ARG A 13 -15.48 15.74 46.16
N ALA A 14 -16.38 16.66 45.82
CA ALA A 14 -17.76 16.34 45.54
C ALA A 14 -17.83 15.65 44.14
N SER A 15 -18.27 14.41 44.18
CA SER A 15 -19.12 13.66 43.24
C SER A 15 -18.95 13.98 41.74
N GLU A 16 -18.21 13.10 41.05
CA GLU A 16 -18.41 12.84 39.63
C GLU A 16 -19.84 12.35 39.36
N PRO A 17 -20.53 12.94 38.37
CA PRO A 17 -21.80 12.35 37.93
C PRO A 17 -21.53 11.06 37.14
N ALA A 18 -22.30 10.03 37.51
CA ALA A 18 -22.31 8.71 36.91
C ALA A 18 -22.35 8.76 35.39
N LYS A 19 -21.46 7.96 34.75
CA LYS A 19 -21.53 7.62 33.33
C LYS A 19 -22.96 7.20 32.97
N THR A 20 -23.61 8.04 32.17
CA THR A 20 -24.87 7.69 31.48
C THR A 20 -24.57 6.48 30.60
N ALA A 21 -25.17 5.35 30.96
CA ALA A 21 -25.16 4.13 30.14
C ALA A 21 -25.75 4.48 28.77
N ALA A 22 -24.97 4.24 27.74
CA ALA A 22 -25.39 4.38 26.34
C ALA A 22 -26.61 3.46 26.13
N GLN A 23 -27.75 4.05 25.81
CA GLN A 23 -28.93 3.31 25.41
C GLN A 23 -28.64 2.57 24.10
N PRO A 24 -29.00 1.29 23.95
CA PRO A 24 -28.85 0.60 22.70
C PRO A 24 -29.77 1.25 21.65
N HIS A 25 -29.16 1.68 20.54
CA HIS A 25 -29.90 2.17 19.39
C HIS A 25 -30.87 1.08 18.88
N PRO A 26 -32.14 1.41 18.58
CA PRO A 26 -33.06 0.44 18.03
C PRO A 26 -32.52 -0.07 16.69
N VAL A 27 -32.33 -1.39 16.61
CA VAL A 27 -32.00 -2.08 15.36
C VAL A 27 -33.22 -1.92 14.44
N PRO A 28 -33.07 -1.37 13.21
CA PRO A 28 -34.17 -1.30 12.28
C PRO A 28 -34.65 -2.72 11.95
N PRO A 29 -35.99 -2.95 11.81
CA PRO A 29 -36.52 -4.27 11.52
C PRO A 29 -35.93 -4.81 10.22
N ALA A 30 -35.55 -6.09 10.25
CA ALA A 30 -35.05 -6.80 9.08
C ALA A 30 -36.06 -6.65 7.93
N ARG A 31 -35.57 -6.15 6.80
CA ARG A 31 -36.34 -6.08 5.56
C ARG A 31 -36.83 -7.50 5.20
N PRO A 32 -38.11 -7.72 4.90
CA PRO A 32 -38.53 -9.02 4.42
C PRO A 32 -37.78 -9.37 3.16
N ALA A 33 -37.31 -10.61 3.07
CA ALA A 33 -36.66 -11.15 1.90
C ALA A 33 -37.58 -10.94 0.68
N ALA A 34 -37.26 -9.99 -0.17
CA ALA A 34 -37.93 -9.86 -1.45
C ALA A 34 -37.60 -11.12 -2.26
N GLY A 35 -38.68 -11.76 -2.75
CA GLY A 35 -38.62 -12.99 -3.46
C GLY A 35 -37.54 -12.97 -4.56
N GLU A 36 -36.92 -14.11 -4.71
CA GLU A 36 -35.95 -14.47 -5.72
C GLU A 36 -36.54 -14.24 -7.13
N ALA A 37 -36.43 -13.00 -7.60
CA ALA A 37 -36.64 -12.71 -9.02
C ALA A 37 -35.43 -13.27 -9.73
N ALA A 38 -35.63 -14.30 -10.54
CA ALA A 38 -34.64 -14.93 -11.40
C ALA A 38 -33.81 -13.86 -12.13
N ARG A 39 -32.57 -13.69 -11.72
CA ARG A 39 -31.59 -12.92 -12.47
C ARG A 39 -31.38 -13.62 -13.81
N PRO A 40 -31.50 -12.93 -14.95
CA PRO A 40 -31.13 -13.55 -16.21
C PRO A 40 -29.67 -13.99 -16.10
N ALA A 41 -29.42 -15.28 -16.35
CA ALA A 41 -28.09 -15.82 -16.44
C ALA A 41 -27.38 -15.09 -17.60
N VAL A 42 -26.53 -14.13 -17.27
CA VAL A 42 -25.55 -13.61 -18.21
C VAL A 42 -24.59 -14.78 -18.44
N SER A 43 -24.83 -15.51 -19.52
CA SER A 43 -23.87 -16.46 -20.05
C SER A 43 -22.63 -15.68 -20.46
N VAL A 44 -21.71 -15.50 -19.53
CA VAL A 44 -20.34 -15.12 -19.86
C VAL A 44 -19.79 -16.34 -20.60
N ARG A 45 -19.87 -16.31 -21.93
CA ARG A 45 -19.04 -17.17 -22.74
C ARG A 45 -17.64 -16.94 -22.28
N GLY A 46 -17.11 -17.89 -21.50
CA GLY A 46 -15.70 -17.94 -21.17
C GLY A 46 -14.92 -17.92 -22.46
N THR A 47 -14.45 -16.75 -22.88
CA THR A 47 -13.21 -16.73 -23.62
C THR A 47 -12.20 -17.27 -22.62
N GLU A 48 -11.89 -18.54 -22.78
CA GLU A 48 -10.70 -19.16 -22.24
C GLU A 48 -9.54 -18.24 -22.64
N THR A 49 -9.23 -17.26 -21.78
CA THR A 49 -7.95 -16.59 -21.85
C THR A 49 -6.95 -17.67 -21.50
N SER A 50 -6.53 -18.38 -22.55
CA SER A 50 -5.37 -19.25 -22.50
C SER A 50 -4.28 -18.43 -21.81
N ARG A 51 -3.96 -18.82 -20.56
CA ARG A 51 -2.77 -18.35 -19.85
C ARG A 51 -1.64 -18.41 -20.89
N PRO A 52 -0.99 -17.29 -21.23
CA PRO A 52 0.11 -17.36 -22.17
C PRO A 52 1.11 -18.34 -21.59
N ALA A 53 1.39 -19.39 -22.36
CA ALA A 53 2.45 -20.34 -22.03
C ALA A 53 3.71 -19.54 -21.75
N PRO A 54 4.55 -19.94 -20.77
CA PRO A 54 5.83 -19.26 -20.54
C PRO A 54 6.52 -19.19 -21.90
N ALA A 55 6.85 -17.97 -22.33
CA ALA A 55 7.43 -17.70 -23.62
C ALA A 55 8.63 -18.63 -23.80
N ALA A 56 8.56 -19.49 -24.83
CA ALA A 56 9.66 -20.37 -25.17
C ALA A 56 10.92 -19.51 -25.34
N LYS A 57 12.00 -19.90 -24.67
CA LYS A 57 13.30 -19.26 -24.84
C LYS A 57 13.63 -19.22 -26.33
N PRO A 58 13.91 -18.06 -26.93
CA PRO A 58 14.31 -18.01 -28.32
C PRO A 58 15.61 -18.77 -28.47
N ALA A 59 15.58 -19.83 -29.23
CA ALA A 59 16.77 -20.56 -29.66
C ALA A 59 17.46 -19.71 -30.74
N GLY A 60 18.66 -19.20 -30.46
CA GLY A 60 19.54 -18.63 -31.48
C GLY A 60 19.99 -17.21 -31.26
N GLY A 61 21.13 -16.98 -30.62
CA GLY A 61 22.23 -16.14 -31.09
C GLY A 61 22.16 -14.62 -30.99
N GLN A 62 21.10 -13.98 -30.49
CA GLN A 62 21.12 -12.61 -30.00
C GLN A 62 20.27 -12.59 -28.74
N HIS A 63 20.92 -12.44 -27.58
CA HIS A 63 20.18 -12.18 -26.35
C HIS A 63 19.38 -10.89 -26.57
N PRO A 64 18.04 -10.88 -26.44
CA PRO A 64 17.30 -9.64 -26.47
C PRO A 64 17.87 -8.74 -25.37
N PRO A 65 17.91 -7.43 -25.59
CA PRO A 65 18.41 -6.51 -24.57
C PRO A 65 17.68 -6.78 -23.26
N VAL A 66 18.44 -6.91 -22.17
CA VAL A 66 17.88 -7.19 -20.85
C VAL A 66 16.94 -6.04 -20.48
N ARG A 67 15.66 -6.33 -20.32
CA ARG A 67 14.62 -5.33 -20.06
C ARG A 67 14.71 -4.80 -18.65
N GLY A 68 14.44 -3.50 -18.46
CA GLY A 68 14.35 -2.86 -17.17
C GLY A 68 12.90 -2.76 -16.66
N VAL A 69 12.68 -3.00 -15.36
CA VAL A 69 11.39 -2.80 -14.70
C VAL A 69 11.57 -1.95 -13.45
N LEU A 70 10.69 -0.97 -13.27
CA LEU A 70 10.58 -0.13 -12.08
C LEU A 70 9.26 -0.41 -11.38
N ILE A 71 9.31 -0.71 -10.07
CA ILE A 71 8.14 -1.11 -9.28
C ILE A 71 7.98 -0.19 -8.08
N SER A 72 6.90 0.56 -7.98
CA SER A 72 6.62 1.37 -6.80
C SER A 72 6.05 0.52 -5.64
N GLY A 73 6.46 0.80 -4.38
CA GLY A 73 6.10 0.00 -3.22
C GLY A 73 6.60 -1.44 -3.32
N GLY A 74 7.83 -1.61 -3.84
CA GLY A 74 8.41 -2.93 -4.12
C GLY A 74 9.08 -3.62 -2.95
N ASP A 75 9.17 -2.97 -1.79
CA ASP A 75 9.87 -3.45 -0.59
C ASP A 75 9.14 -4.61 0.12
N ARG A 76 7.83 -4.76 -0.07
CA ARG A 76 7.01 -5.76 0.63
C ARG A 76 5.77 -6.20 -0.15
N GLY A 77 5.10 -7.24 0.37
CA GLY A 77 3.79 -7.70 -0.12
C GLY A 77 3.79 -8.01 -1.62
N ILE A 78 2.79 -7.49 -2.32
CA ILE A 78 2.56 -7.72 -3.76
C ILE A 78 3.73 -7.15 -4.58
N GLY A 79 4.23 -5.95 -4.24
CA GLY A 79 5.35 -5.33 -4.94
C GLY A 79 6.62 -6.17 -4.87
N ALA A 80 6.98 -6.70 -3.70
CA ALA A 80 8.14 -7.58 -3.55
C ALA A 80 7.96 -8.93 -4.28
N ALA A 81 6.74 -9.47 -4.30
CA ALA A 81 6.44 -10.68 -5.08
C ALA A 81 6.57 -10.42 -6.59
N ALA A 82 6.10 -9.27 -7.07
CA ALA A 82 6.29 -8.85 -8.45
C ALA A 82 7.77 -8.68 -8.79
N ALA A 83 8.54 -8.02 -7.90
CA ALA A 83 9.97 -7.85 -8.08
C ALA A 83 10.71 -9.18 -8.23
N ARG A 84 10.39 -10.19 -7.41
CA ARG A 84 10.94 -11.56 -7.54
C ARG A 84 10.57 -12.19 -8.88
N ALA A 85 9.31 -12.10 -9.29
CA ALA A 85 8.86 -12.70 -10.54
C ALA A 85 9.54 -12.07 -11.76
N PHE A 86 9.74 -10.74 -11.79
CA PHE A 86 10.48 -10.08 -12.84
C PHE A 86 11.96 -10.44 -12.82
N TYR A 87 12.56 -10.51 -11.63
CA TYR A 87 13.94 -10.93 -11.45
C TYR A 87 14.17 -12.36 -11.99
N GLU A 88 13.31 -13.31 -11.62
CA GLU A 88 13.34 -14.69 -12.10
C GLU A 88 13.12 -14.80 -13.62
N ALA A 89 12.34 -13.87 -14.18
CA ALA A 89 12.15 -13.75 -15.63
C ALA A 89 13.34 -13.11 -16.37
N GLY A 90 14.40 -12.70 -15.65
CA GLY A 90 15.62 -12.16 -16.22
C GLY A 90 15.58 -10.64 -16.51
N TYR A 91 14.67 -9.92 -15.88
CA TYR A 91 14.67 -8.44 -15.94
C TYR A 91 15.69 -7.84 -14.99
N ARG A 92 16.20 -6.65 -15.33
CA ARG A 92 16.85 -5.76 -14.38
C ARG A 92 15.77 -5.06 -13.59
N VAL A 93 15.80 -5.18 -12.26
CA VAL A 93 14.69 -4.73 -11.41
C VAL A 93 15.14 -3.58 -10.52
N ALA A 94 14.40 -2.48 -10.53
CA ALA A 94 14.46 -1.44 -9.51
C ALA A 94 13.13 -1.37 -8.77
N VAL A 95 13.20 -1.18 -7.47
CA VAL A 95 12.03 -1.00 -6.61
C VAL A 95 12.09 0.35 -5.91
N LEU A 96 10.93 1.00 -5.77
CA LEU A 96 10.79 2.20 -4.96
C LEU A 96 10.20 1.81 -3.61
N TYR A 97 10.79 2.32 -2.53
CA TYR A 97 10.26 2.20 -1.17
C TYR A 97 10.17 3.59 -0.52
N HIS A 98 9.26 3.78 0.43
CA HIS A 98 9.10 5.08 1.09
C HIS A 98 9.90 5.13 2.41
N THR A 99 9.52 4.36 3.41
CA THR A 99 10.06 4.45 4.77
C THR A 99 10.76 3.18 5.25
N ASN A 100 10.47 2.04 4.66
CA ASN A 100 10.95 0.75 5.16
C ASN A 100 12.28 0.34 4.51
N ALA A 101 13.35 1.03 4.89
CA ALA A 101 14.69 0.77 4.38
C ALA A 101 15.19 -0.65 4.73
N GLU A 102 14.76 -1.20 5.88
CA GLU A 102 15.15 -2.56 6.30
C GLU A 102 14.59 -3.62 5.34
N ALA A 103 13.30 -3.53 4.99
CA ALA A 103 12.69 -4.46 4.02
C ALA A 103 13.32 -4.32 2.62
N ALA A 104 13.64 -3.09 2.21
CA ALA A 104 14.32 -2.82 0.95
C ALA A 104 15.70 -3.48 0.92
N ALA A 105 16.50 -3.30 1.97
CA ALA A 105 17.83 -3.94 2.09
C ALA A 105 17.73 -5.47 2.16
N ALA A 106 16.71 -6.02 2.85
CA ALA A 106 16.47 -7.46 2.88
C ALA A 106 16.13 -8.03 1.49
N LEU A 107 15.38 -7.26 0.69
CA LEU A 107 15.06 -7.63 -0.69
C LEU A 107 16.33 -7.65 -1.56
N GLU A 108 17.16 -6.60 -1.50
CA GLU A 108 18.45 -6.52 -2.21
C GLU A 108 19.39 -7.68 -1.81
N ALA A 109 19.45 -8.00 -0.52
CA ALA A 109 20.26 -9.12 -0.04
C ALA A 109 19.74 -10.48 -0.54
N SER A 110 18.42 -10.63 -0.72
CA SER A 110 17.79 -11.87 -1.19
C SER A 110 17.84 -12.06 -2.70
N LEU A 111 18.00 -11.00 -3.47
CA LEU A 111 17.97 -10.96 -4.94
C LEU A 111 19.13 -10.11 -5.46
N PRO A 112 20.32 -10.68 -5.60
CA PRO A 112 21.51 -9.94 -6.02
C PRO A 112 21.34 -9.21 -7.35
N GLY A 113 21.56 -7.89 -7.34
CA GLY A 113 21.40 -7.04 -8.53
C GLY A 113 20.05 -6.34 -8.65
N ILE A 114 19.13 -6.55 -7.71
CA ILE A 114 17.98 -5.64 -7.52
C ILE A 114 18.50 -4.31 -6.95
N ILE A 115 17.85 -3.22 -7.34
CA ILE A 115 18.17 -1.87 -6.92
C ILE A 115 16.99 -1.34 -6.11
N ALA A 116 17.22 -0.87 -4.88
CA ALA A 116 16.20 -0.22 -4.08
C ALA A 116 16.45 1.29 -3.99
N LEU A 117 15.46 2.10 -4.37
CA LEU A 117 15.52 3.55 -4.36
C LEU A 117 14.46 4.10 -3.39
N GLN A 118 14.86 5.02 -2.53
CA GLN A 118 13.90 5.70 -1.67
C GLN A 118 13.13 6.74 -2.47
N CYS A 119 11.80 6.69 -2.40
CA CYS A 119 10.93 7.62 -3.11
C CYS A 119 9.57 7.74 -2.39
N ASP A 120 9.17 8.97 -2.11
CA ASP A 120 7.77 9.29 -1.77
C ASP A 120 7.00 9.50 -3.08
N VAL A 121 6.12 8.56 -3.43
CA VAL A 121 5.34 8.63 -4.68
C VAL A 121 4.29 9.73 -4.68
N ALA A 122 3.95 10.32 -3.52
CA ALA A 122 3.12 11.50 -3.42
C ALA A 122 3.87 12.79 -3.87
N SER A 123 5.20 12.73 -3.98
CA SER A 123 6.03 13.85 -4.43
C SER A 123 6.46 13.68 -5.88
N ARG A 124 5.94 14.51 -6.78
CA ARG A 124 6.32 14.50 -8.20
C ARG A 124 7.84 14.64 -8.39
N ALA A 125 8.47 15.57 -7.68
CA ALA A 125 9.91 15.80 -7.80
C ALA A 125 10.72 14.58 -7.34
N ALA A 126 10.27 13.88 -6.28
CA ALA A 126 10.90 12.63 -5.84
C ALA A 126 10.75 11.53 -6.91
N CYS A 127 9.57 11.41 -7.52
CA CYS A 127 9.32 10.45 -8.59
C CYS A 127 10.21 10.71 -9.81
N GLU A 128 10.34 11.97 -10.27
CA GLU A 128 11.19 12.34 -11.39
C GLU A 128 12.67 12.00 -11.11
N SER A 129 13.14 12.30 -9.90
CA SER A 129 14.51 11.98 -9.48
C SER A 129 14.75 10.48 -9.40
N ALA A 130 13.82 9.73 -8.81
CA ALA A 130 13.92 8.28 -8.67
C ALA A 130 13.84 7.57 -10.04
N PHE A 131 12.99 8.06 -10.95
CA PHE A 131 12.90 7.53 -12.31
C PHE A 131 14.20 7.74 -13.08
N THR A 132 14.78 8.95 -13.03
CA THR A 132 16.07 9.24 -13.66
C THR A 132 17.19 8.34 -13.10
N ALA A 133 17.23 8.15 -11.78
CA ALA A 133 18.19 7.24 -11.15
C ALA A 133 18.01 5.80 -11.63
N ALA A 134 16.75 5.33 -11.70
CA ALA A 134 16.42 4.01 -12.21
C ALA A 134 16.86 3.82 -13.67
N GLU A 135 16.62 4.81 -14.54
CA GLU A 135 17.07 4.76 -15.95
C GLU A 135 18.59 4.65 -16.07
N ILE A 136 19.34 5.41 -15.27
CA ILE A 136 20.81 5.35 -15.26
C ILE A 136 21.27 3.96 -14.82
N MET A 137 20.68 3.40 -13.78
CA MET A 137 21.11 2.12 -13.20
C MET A 137 20.64 0.91 -14.01
N LEU A 138 19.45 0.97 -14.60
CA LEU A 138 18.88 -0.09 -15.43
C LEU A 138 19.29 0.01 -16.91
N GLY A 139 19.75 1.19 -17.34
CA GLY A 139 19.98 1.52 -18.74
C GLY A 139 18.74 2.06 -19.46
N HIS A 140 17.57 1.53 -19.17
CA HIS A 140 16.26 2.01 -19.59
C HIS A 140 15.16 1.31 -18.76
N VAL A 141 13.97 1.89 -18.76
CA VAL A 141 12.78 1.31 -18.09
C VAL A 141 11.76 0.93 -19.17
N ASP A 142 11.56 -0.37 -19.37
CA ASP A 142 10.56 -0.90 -20.32
C ASP A 142 9.19 -1.10 -19.66
N VAL A 143 9.19 -1.37 -18.35
CA VAL A 143 8.00 -1.70 -17.58
C VAL A 143 7.95 -0.85 -16.32
N LEU A 144 6.82 -0.20 -16.11
CA LEU A 144 6.51 0.49 -14.86
C LEU A 144 5.34 -0.20 -14.18
N VAL A 145 5.53 -0.62 -12.92
CA VAL A 145 4.49 -1.20 -12.08
C VAL A 145 4.10 -0.21 -10.98
N CYS A 146 2.94 0.42 -11.15
CA CYS A 146 2.36 1.31 -10.14
C CYS A 146 1.63 0.46 -9.09
N ASN A 147 2.35 0.10 -8.00
CA ASN A 147 1.83 -0.76 -6.95
C ASN A 147 1.82 -0.08 -5.57
N ALA A 148 2.55 1.02 -5.40
CA ALA A 148 2.51 1.79 -4.15
C ALA A 148 1.07 2.16 -3.80
N GLY A 149 0.75 2.10 -2.51
CA GLY A 149 -0.57 2.44 -2.01
C GLY A 149 -0.58 2.42 -0.49
N ILE A 150 -1.50 3.16 0.09
CA ILE A 150 -1.78 3.17 1.52
C ILE A 150 -3.23 2.75 1.76
N ALA A 151 -3.49 2.18 2.94
CA ALA A 151 -4.83 1.85 3.38
C ALA A 151 -5.08 2.48 4.74
N GLN A 152 -6.31 2.95 4.96
CA GLN A 152 -6.75 3.52 6.22
C GLN A 152 -8.00 2.79 6.70
N GLN A 153 -7.98 2.35 7.96
CA GLN A 153 -9.14 1.74 8.62
C GLN A 153 -9.82 2.79 9.50
N LYS A 154 -10.79 3.51 8.92
CA LYS A 154 -11.56 4.56 9.59
C LYS A 154 -12.99 4.56 9.08
N LEU A 155 -13.95 4.98 9.91
CA LEU A 155 -15.30 5.26 9.40
C LEU A 155 -15.23 6.43 8.45
N PHE A 156 -16.01 6.41 7.39
CA PHE A 156 -16.01 7.48 6.37
C PHE A 156 -16.27 8.87 6.99
N THR A 157 -17.15 8.93 7.99
CA THR A 157 -17.48 10.16 8.73
C THR A 157 -16.32 10.74 9.53
N ASP A 158 -15.31 9.95 9.83
CA ASP A 158 -14.18 10.33 10.66
C ASP A 158 -12.92 10.65 9.84
N ILE A 159 -13.01 10.48 8.51
CA ILE A 159 -11.93 10.81 7.59
C ILE A 159 -11.87 12.33 7.42
N THR A 160 -10.74 12.93 7.76
CA THR A 160 -10.52 14.36 7.53
C THR A 160 -10.20 14.65 6.06
N PRO A 161 -10.43 15.89 5.58
CA PRO A 161 -10.05 16.27 4.21
C PRO A 161 -8.56 16.07 3.91
N ALA A 162 -7.70 16.29 4.89
CA ALA A 162 -6.25 16.10 4.74
C ALA A 162 -5.88 14.62 4.56
N GLU A 163 -6.49 13.71 5.35
CA GLU A 163 -6.30 12.28 5.20
C GLU A 163 -6.81 11.78 3.85
N TRP A 164 -7.97 12.29 3.41
CA TRP A 164 -8.52 12.00 2.09
C TRP A 164 -7.56 12.40 0.97
N GLN A 165 -7.06 13.65 1.02
CA GLN A 165 -6.08 14.12 0.05
C GLN A 165 -4.79 13.32 0.06
N HIS A 166 -4.31 12.93 1.23
CA HIS A 166 -3.12 12.09 1.35
C HIS A 166 -3.31 10.72 0.71
N MET A 167 -4.46 10.08 0.91
CA MET A 167 -4.77 8.79 0.27
C MET A 167 -4.86 8.86 -1.25
N LEU A 168 -5.31 10.01 -1.80
CA LEU A 168 -5.37 10.19 -3.25
C LEU A 168 -4.03 10.57 -3.88
N ALA A 169 -3.07 11.03 -3.08
CA ALA A 169 -1.75 11.44 -3.56
C ALA A 169 -0.79 10.25 -3.74
N VAL A 170 -1.05 9.13 -3.07
CA VAL A 170 -0.29 7.88 -3.12
C VAL A 170 -0.97 6.89 -4.05
#